data_78ebdecf8332ca89f700fd1ea8917407
#
_entry.id   78ebdecf8332ca89f700fd1ea8917407
#
_cell.length_a   1.000
_cell.length_b   1.000
_cell.length_c   1.000
_cell.angle_alpha   90.00
_cell.angle_beta   90.00
_cell.angle_gamma   90.00
#
_symmetry.space_group_name_H-M   'P 1'
#
loop_
_entity.id
_entity.type
_entity.pdbx_description
1 polymer ?
#
loop_
_entity_poly.entity_id
_entity_poly.type
_entity_poly.pdbx_seq_one_letter_code
_entity_poly.pdbx_strand_id
1 'polypeptide(L)'
;MLLIPERLLIVGKIDNVICGSIQLIKPARSNEAQSHLCNLTTFFIASWARGYGLARMLIQKAESEAKKNKFSVITLEVRETQKRAIQIYNQAGFKKSGENPKSVLIGNKYYSGYYFYKNLN
;
A
#
# COMPACT_ATOMS: atom_id res chain seq x y z
N MET A 1 22.17 7.37 9.38
CA MET A 1 21.68 7.24 9.12
C MET A 1 21.07 6.48 8.50
N LEU A 2 20.94 6.18 8.10
CA LEU A 2 20.49 5.72 7.48
C LEU A 2 19.32 5.13 7.41
N LEU A 3 18.53 5.39 7.41
CA LEU A 3 17.12 5.14 7.62
C LEU A 3 16.40 4.82 6.37
N ILE A 4 16.97 5.19 5.32
CA ILE A 4 16.42 4.96 4.00
C ILE A 4 16.21 3.50 3.68
N PRO A 5 17.03 2.55 4.16
CA PRO A 5 16.77 1.14 3.88
C PRO A 5 15.46 0.60 4.43
N GLU A 6 14.82 1.36 5.32
CA GLU A 6 13.54 0.95 5.90
C GLU A 6 12.36 1.20 4.96
N ARG A 7 12.59 1.90 3.86
CA ARG A 7 11.55 2.28 2.91
C ARG A 7 11.97 1.98 1.49
N LEU A 8 11.00 1.59 0.68
CA LEU A 8 11.18 1.42 -0.75
C LEU A 8 10.08 2.19 -1.47
N LEU A 9 10.46 3.20 -2.24
CA LEU A 9 9.53 3.98 -3.04
C LEU A 9 9.55 3.46 -4.47
N ILE A 10 8.38 3.12 -4.98
CA ILE A 10 8.20 2.68 -6.36
C ILE A 10 7.38 3.73 -7.08
N VAL A 11 7.88 4.20 -8.22
CA VAL A 11 7.17 5.22 -8.99
C VAL A 11 6.77 4.67 -10.35
N GLY A 12 5.66 5.17 -10.85
CA GLY A 12 5.20 4.88 -12.20
C GLY A 12 5.34 6.10 -13.08
N LYS A 13 5.78 5.89 -14.32
CA LYS A 13 5.99 6.97 -15.28
C LYS A 13 5.25 6.67 -16.57
N ILE A 14 4.73 7.74 -17.18
CA ILE A 14 4.22 7.71 -18.54
C ILE A 14 4.94 8.86 -19.27
N ASP A 15 5.62 8.55 -20.36
CA ASP A 15 6.40 9.50 -21.14
C ASP A 15 7.38 10.31 -20.28
N ASN A 16 8.08 9.60 -19.38
CA ASN A 16 9.07 10.17 -18.46
C ASN A 16 8.50 11.10 -17.39
N VAL A 17 7.18 11.15 -17.25
CA VAL A 17 6.54 11.97 -16.20
C VAL A 17 6.07 11.04 -15.10
N ILE A 18 6.46 11.33 -13.85
CA ILE A 18 6.00 10.55 -12.71
C ILE A 18 4.51 10.81 -12.51
N CYS A 19 3.72 9.76 -12.57
CA CYS A 19 2.26 9.87 -12.48
C CYS A 19 1.65 8.97 -11.43
N GLY A 20 2.46 8.24 -10.69
CA GLY A 20 1.98 7.42 -9.60
C GLY A 20 3.11 6.95 -8.72
N SER A 21 2.77 6.52 -7.51
CA SER A 21 3.75 6.00 -6.57
C SER A 21 3.08 5.08 -5.57
N ILE A 22 3.89 4.21 -4.97
CA ILE A 22 3.50 3.35 -3.88
C ILE A 22 4.74 3.12 -3.03
N GLN A 23 4.57 2.97 -1.74
CA GLN A 23 5.69 2.86 -0.84
C GLN A 23 5.55 1.63 0.05
N LEU A 24 6.63 0.87 0.18
CA LEU A 24 6.73 -0.23 1.12
C LEU A 24 7.55 0.23 2.32
N ILE A 25 7.05 -0.01 3.51
CA ILE A 25 7.73 0.34 4.75
C ILE A 25 7.96 -0.92 5.55
N LYS A 26 9.21 -1.14 5.96
CA LYS A 26 9.57 -2.25 6.83
C LYS A 26 9.18 -1.94 8.27
N PRO A 27 8.91 -2.96 9.08
CA PRO A 27 8.71 -2.75 10.52
C PRO A 27 10.03 -2.30 11.16
N ALA A 28 9.93 -1.72 12.36
CA ALA A 28 11.10 -1.32 13.10
C ALA A 28 12.02 -2.52 13.36
N ARG A 29 13.33 -2.29 13.35
CA ARG A 29 14.31 -3.36 13.55
C ARG A 29 14.12 -4.12 14.85
N SER A 30 13.64 -3.43 15.88
CA SER A 30 13.41 -4.04 17.18
C SER A 30 12.20 -4.97 17.19
N ASN A 31 11.38 -4.96 16.13
CA ASN A 31 10.16 -5.75 16.07
C ASN A 31 10.39 -7.04 15.28
N GLU A 32 11.12 -7.97 15.87
CA GLU A 32 11.47 -9.22 15.20
C GLU A 32 10.25 -10.07 14.89
N ALA A 33 9.23 -10.02 15.74
CA ALA A 33 8.02 -10.83 15.55
C ALA A 33 7.29 -10.47 14.27
N GLN A 34 7.48 -9.25 13.77
CA GLN A 34 6.83 -8.80 12.55
C GLN A 34 7.83 -8.54 11.41
N SER A 35 9.03 -9.09 11.52
CA SER A 35 10.06 -8.87 10.51
C SER A 35 9.71 -9.45 9.14
N HIS A 36 8.72 -10.34 9.07
CA HIS A 36 8.27 -11.00 7.84
C HIS A 36 7.23 -10.19 7.07
N LEU A 37 6.74 -9.08 7.62
CA LEU A 37 5.72 -8.29 6.95
C LEU A 37 6.22 -6.89 6.63
N CYS A 38 5.63 -6.28 5.63
CA CYS A 38 5.86 -4.88 5.30
C CYS A 38 4.51 -4.20 5.11
N ASN A 39 4.51 -2.88 5.27
CA ASN A 39 3.30 -2.09 5.15
C ASN A 39 3.34 -1.26 3.87
N LEU A 40 2.24 -1.26 3.15
CA LEU A 40 2.11 -0.54 1.89
C LEU A 40 1.40 0.78 2.17
N THR A 41 2.03 1.89 1.78
CA THR A 41 1.49 3.22 2.07
C THR A 41 1.65 4.14 0.87
N THR A 42 1.10 5.32 0.99
CA THR A 42 1.31 6.43 0.06
C THR A 42 1.02 6.04 -1.38
N PHE A 43 -0.09 5.32 -1.57
CA PHE A 43 -0.52 4.92 -2.90
C PHE A 43 -1.18 6.11 -3.59
N PHE A 44 -0.63 6.50 -4.74
CA PHE A 44 -1.09 7.67 -5.46
C PHE A 44 -1.04 7.42 -6.96
N ILE A 45 -2.09 7.82 -7.66
CA ILE A 45 -2.14 7.84 -9.12
C ILE A 45 -2.67 9.20 -9.53
N ALA A 46 -1.94 9.90 -10.38
CA ALA A 46 -2.41 11.18 -10.92
C ALA A 46 -3.71 10.94 -11.71
N SER A 47 -4.64 11.88 -11.60
CA SER A 47 -5.97 11.70 -12.21
C SER A 47 -5.90 11.48 -13.72
N TRP A 48 -4.98 12.17 -14.39
CA TRP A 48 -4.84 12.03 -15.85
C TRP A 48 -4.24 10.68 -16.26
N ALA A 49 -3.62 9.97 -15.33
CA ALA A 49 -2.98 8.68 -15.59
C ALA A 49 -3.89 7.50 -15.28
N ARG A 50 -5.09 7.74 -14.77
CA ARG A 50 -6.04 6.67 -14.46
C ARG A 50 -6.52 6.04 -15.77
N GLY A 51 -6.76 4.73 -15.73
CA GLY A 51 -7.19 4.00 -16.90
C GLY A 51 -6.08 3.35 -17.70
N TYR A 52 -4.83 3.59 -17.35
CA TYR A 52 -3.68 2.97 -18.01
C TYR A 52 -3.21 1.69 -17.33
N GLY A 53 -3.94 1.21 -16.33
CA GLY A 53 -3.52 0.01 -15.59
C GLY A 53 -2.35 0.25 -14.65
N LEU A 54 -2.00 1.50 -14.40
CA LEU A 54 -0.84 1.84 -13.59
C LEU A 54 -0.96 1.38 -12.14
N ALA A 55 -2.17 1.47 -11.58
CA ALA A 55 -2.42 1.02 -10.22
C ALA A 55 -2.06 -0.45 -10.04
N ARG A 56 -2.53 -1.28 -10.96
CA ARG A 56 -2.24 -2.72 -10.93
C ARG A 56 -0.75 -2.97 -11.08
N MET A 57 -0.09 -2.25 -11.98
CA MET A 57 1.33 -2.41 -12.20
C MET A 57 2.15 -2.03 -10.96
N LEU A 58 1.77 -0.96 -10.28
CA LEU A 58 2.44 -0.54 -9.06
C LEU A 58 2.29 -1.58 -7.96
N ILE A 59 1.08 -2.11 -7.78
CA ILE A 59 0.83 -3.14 -6.77
C ILE A 59 1.62 -4.41 -7.09
N GLN A 60 1.63 -4.83 -8.36
CA GLN A 60 2.40 -6.01 -8.78
C GLN A 60 3.88 -5.81 -8.53
N LYS A 61 4.40 -4.62 -8.81
CA LYS A 61 5.81 -4.33 -8.56
C LYS A 61 6.11 -4.32 -7.06
N ALA A 62 5.20 -3.78 -6.25
CA ALA A 62 5.36 -3.79 -4.80
C ALA A 62 5.40 -5.23 -4.27
N GLU A 63 4.53 -6.10 -4.75
CA GLU A 63 4.53 -7.51 -4.36
C GLU A 63 5.83 -8.20 -4.76
N SER A 64 6.28 -7.93 -5.97
CA SER A 64 7.54 -8.50 -6.48
C SER A 64 8.72 -8.07 -5.62
N GLU A 65 8.80 -6.78 -5.29
CA GLU A 65 9.88 -6.26 -4.46
C GLU A 65 9.80 -6.78 -3.02
N ALA A 66 8.59 -6.93 -2.50
CA ALA A 66 8.41 -7.49 -1.17
C ALA A 66 8.90 -8.94 -1.11
N LYS A 67 8.56 -9.75 -2.11
CA LYS A 67 9.05 -11.13 -2.18
C LYS A 67 10.56 -11.17 -2.31
N LYS A 68 11.12 -10.31 -3.14
CA LYS A 68 12.55 -10.23 -3.37
C LYS A 68 13.31 -9.90 -2.08
N ASN A 69 12.71 -9.11 -1.22
CA ASN A 69 13.27 -8.76 0.08
C ASN A 69 12.84 -9.71 1.18
N LYS A 70 12.27 -10.85 0.82
CA LYS A 70 11.91 -11.95 1.72
C LYS A 70 10.79 -11.64 2.70
N PHE A 71 9.92 -10.70 2.34
CA PHE A 71 8.70 -10.50 3.09
C PHE A 71 7.65 -11.50 2.63
N SER A 72 6.87 -11.99 3.56
CA SER A 72 5.83 -12.97 3.26
C SER A 72 4.42 -12.40 3.35
N VAL A 73 4.27 -11.20 3.90
CA VAL A 73 2.96 -10.56 4.07
C VAL A 73 3.07 -9.07 3.78
N ILE A 74 2.09 -8.54 3.07
CA ILE A 74 1.90 -7.10 2.92
C ILE A 74 0.63 -6.70 3.66
N THR A 75 0.71 -5.64 4.47
CA THR A 75 -0.45 -5.07 5.15
C THR A 75 -0.69 -3.65 4.65
N LEU A 76 -1.91 -3.18 4.76
CA LEU A 76 -2.24 -1.79 4.43
C LEU A 76 -3.49 -1.34 5.17
N GLU A 77 -3.65 -0.03 5.24
CA GLU A 77 -4.87 0.58 5.75
C GLU A 77 -5.41 1.54 4.70
N VAL A 78 -6.73 1.55 4.50
CA VAL A 78 -7.38 2.40 3.51
C VAL A 78 -8.66 2.96 4.11
N ARG A 79 -8.96 4.24 3.85
CA ARG A 79 -10.21 4.85 4.32
C ARG A 79 -11.40 4.34 3.54
N GLU A 80 -12.54 4.23 4.22
CA GLU A 80 -13.78 3.77 3.61
C GLU A 80 -14.22 4.60 2.41
N THR A 81 -13.83 5.87 2.37
CA THR A 81 -14.18 6.78 1.28
C THR A 81 -13.38 6.52 0.00
N GLN A 82 -12.28 5.80 0.10
CA GLN A 82 -11.41 5.50 -1.03
C GLN A 82 -11.88 4.24 -1.75
N LYS A 83 -13.08 4.29 -2.31
CA LYS A 83 -13.74 3.11 -2.87
C LYS A 83 -13.00 2.50 -4.03
N ARG A 84 -12.38 3.32 -4.89
CA ARG A 84 -11.61 2.81 -6.03
C ARG A 84 -10.37 2.06 -5.55
N ALA A 85 -9.67 2.59 -4.56
CA ALA A 85 -8.50 1.92 -4.00
C ALA A 85 -8.90 0.57 -3.38
N ILE A 86 -10.00 0.54 -2.65
CA ILE A 86 -10.52 -0.69 -2.06
C ILE A 86 -10.80 -1.73 -3.13
N GLN A 87 -11.43 -1.31 -4.22
CA GLN A 87 -11.73 -2.20 -5.34
C GLN A 87 -10.45 -2.77 -5.95
N ILE A 88 -9.45 -1.92 -6.14
CA ILE A 88 -8.15 -2.32 -6.70
C ILE A 88 -7.46 -3.34 -5.79
N TYR A 89 -7.47 -3.09 -4.49
CA TYR A 89 -6.86 -4.03 -3.53
C TYR A 89 -7.59 -5.37 -3.54
N ASN A 90 -8.92 -5.35 -3.57
CA ASN A 90 -9.69 -6.59 -3.64
C ASN A 90 -9.35 -7.38 -4.91
N GLN A 91 -9.25 -6.69 -6.04
CA GLN A 91 -8.90 -7.34 -7.31
C GLN A 91 -7.47 -7.89 -7.29
N ALA A 92 -6.59 -7.27 -6.52
CA ALA A 92 -5.22 -7.75 -6.40
C ALA A 92 -5.07 -8.91 -5.40
N GLY A 93 -6.16 -9.33 -4.77
CA GLY A 93 -6.14 -10.47 -3.87
C GLY A 93 -5.93 -10.13 -2.40
N PHE A 94 -5.97 -8.86 -2.04
CA PHE A 94 -5.92 -8.46 -0.64
C PHE A 94 -7.23 -8.79 0.06
N LYS A 95 -7.15 -9.12 1.33
CA LYS A 95 -8.32 -9.48 2.13
C LYS A 95 -8.44 -8.52 3.31
N LYS A 96 -9.68 -8.15 3.61
CA LYS A 96 -9.97 -7.28 4.75
C LYS A 96 -9.82 -8.08 6.04
N SER A 97 -9.03 -7.57 6.98
CA SER A 97 -8.80 -8.21 8.27
C SER A 97 -9.44 -7.47 9.42
N GLY A 98 -9.83 -6.21 9.23
CA GLY A 98 -10.40 -5.46 10.33
C GLY A 98 -10.85 -4.06 9.91
N GLU A 99 -11.38 -3.34 10.88
CA GLU A 99 -11.93 -2.02 10.66
C GLU A 99 -11.86 -1.20 11.95
N ASN A 100 -11.48 0.07 11.82
CA ASN A 100 -11.56 1.03 12.90
C ASN A 100 -12.56 2.12 12.49
N PRO A 101 -13.75 2.18 13.11
CA PRO A 101 -14.78 3.12 12.69
C PRO A 101 -14.44 4.59 12.94
N LYS A 102 -13.44 4.86 13.75
CA LYS A 102 -13.00 6.23 14.03
C LYS A 102 -11.54 6.44 13.64
N SER A 103 -11.12 5.86 12.53
CA SER A 103 -9.74 5.95 12.08
C SER A 103 -9.36 7.37 11.65
N VAL A 104 -10.29 8.08 11.01
CA VAL A 104 -10.01 9.40 10.43
C VAL A 104 -11.13 10.37 10.84
N LEU A 105 -10.72 11.56 11.26
CA LEU A 105 -11.66 12.64 11.58
C LEU A 105 -11.45 13.77 10.56
N ILE A 106 -12.49 14.06 9.79
CA ILE A 106 -12.47 15.15 8.82
C ILE A 106 -13.66 16.04 9.10
N GLY A 107 -13.38 17.31 9.43
CA GLY A 107 -14.41 18.21 9.92
C GLY A 107 -14.92 17.67 11.25
N ASN A 108 -16.23 17.44 11.34
CA ASN A 108 -16.85 16.88 12.54
C ASN A 108 -17.34 15.45 12.34
N LYS A 109 -16.83 14.78 11.28
CA LYS A 109 -17.31 13.45 10.95
C LYS A 109 -16.17 12.44 10.98
N TYR A 110 -16.43 11.29 11.60
CA TYR A 110 -15.50 10.16 11.61
C TYR A 110 -15.71 9.28 10.38
N TYR A 111 -14.62 8.73 9.88
CA TYR A 111 -14.63 7.77 8.77
C TYR A 111 -13.88 6.53 9.18
N SER A 112 -14.34 5.38 8.71
CA SER A 112 -13.69 4.11 9.00
C SER A 112 -12.40 3.96 8.22
N GLY A 113 -11.44 3.29 8.83
CA GLY A 113 -10.27 2.77 8.15
C GLY A 113 -10.39 1.26 8.10
N TYR A 114 -10.11 0.69 6.93
CA TYR A 114 -10.14 -0.75 6.72
C TYR A 114 -8.71 -1.27 6.65
N TYR A 115 -8.47 -2.41 7.30
CA TYR A 115 -7.16 -3.06 7.29
C TYR A 115 -7.21 -4.25 6.35
N PHE A 116 -6.24 -4.32 5.45
CA PHE A 116 -6.13 -5.39 4.48
C PHE A 116 -4.77 -6.05 4.60
N TYR A 117 -4.70 -7.29 4.16
CA TYR A 117 -3.44 -8.02 4.10
C TYR A 117 -3.43 -8.92 2.88
N LYS A 118 -2.23 -9.30 2.47
CA LYS A 118 -2.03 -10.32 1.44
C LYS A 118 -0.82 -11.15 1.79
N ASN A 119 -1.00 -12.46 1.81
CA ASN A 119 0.11 -13.41 1.94
C ASN A 119 0.74 -13.60 0.58
N LEU A 120 2.07 -13.57 0.53
CA LEU A 120 2.81 -13.56 -0.72
C LEU A 120 3.31 -14.93 -1.17
N ASN A 121 3.04 -15.95 -0.43
CA ASN A 121 3.52 -17.31 -0.76
C ASN A 121 2.53 -18.07 -1.61
#